data_59539ce8bd6c887af4df908f3bfc6fa3
#
_entry.id   59539ce8bd6c887af4df908f3bfc6fa3
#
_cell.length_a   1.000
_cell.length_b   1.000
_cell.length_c   1.000
_cell.angle_alpha   90.00
_cell.angle_beta   90.00
_cell.angle_gamma   90.00
#
_symmetry.space_group_name_H-M   'P 1'
#
loop_
_entity.id
_entity.type
_entity.pdbx_description
1 polymer ?
#
loop_
_entity_poly.entity_id
_entity_poly.type
_entity_poly.pdbx_seq_one_letter_code
_entity_poly.pdbx_strand_id
1 'polypeptide(L)'
;MKRRYMTAFAGLVALSLFVGCGSNESGAAAGQPARAQQPQESAGKGLTGETAPTFTLKNLAGEDVAVKANGKPYVINFWATWCPPCQAEIPDVAAFYAAHKEKVDFYAVNLQEEAAPVQKFLADHNAELPVLLDAKGDAATLYGVRAIPTTVVVNADGKVVYRRTGGVTKEQLEDVINHL
;
A
#
# COMPACT_ATOMS: atom_id res chain seq x y z
N MET A 1 20.88 -29.29 -50.02
CA MET A 1 21.73 -28.30 -50.75
C MET A 1 22.48 -27.49 -49.72
N LYS A 2 23.68 -27.76 -49.56
CA LYS A 2 24.95 -27.15 -49.30
C LYS A 2 24.98 -25.63 -49.45
N ARG A 3 25.43 -24.88 -48.36
CA ARG A 3 26.66 -24.10 -48.46
C ARG A 3 27.06 -23.55 -47.08
N ARG A 4 28.22 -24.04 -46.68
CA ARG A 4 29.10 -23.54 -45.60
C ARG A 4 29.82 -22.30 -46.14
N TYR A 5 29.99 -21.26 -45.30
CA TYR A 5 31.13 -20.37 -45.41
C TYR A 5 31.71 -20.14 -44.02
N MET A 6 32.93 -20.61 -43.87
CA MET A 6 33.85 -20.45 -42.77
C MET A 6 34.87 -19.39 -43.23
N THR A 7 35.09 -18.34 -42.49
CA THR A 7 36.29 -17.54 -42.58
C THR A 7 36.77 -17.17 -41.20
N ALA A 8 37.90 -17.75 -40.89
CA ALA A 8 38.78 -17.38 -39.77
C ALA A 8 39.62 -16.16 -40.14
N PHE A 9 39.85 -15.25 -39.21
CA PHE A 9 40.98 -14.35 -39.25
C PHE A 9 41.66 -14.31 -37.88
N ALA A 10 42.90 -14.73 -37.88
CA ALA A 10 43.89 -14.69 -36.81
C ALA A 10 44.74 -13.42 -36.94
N GLY A 11 45.30 -12.99 -35.83
CA GLY A 11 46.43 -12.05 -35.73
C GLY A 11 46.06 -10.82 -34.90
N LEU A 12 46.83 -10.31 -34.03
CA LEU A 12 48.21 -10.42 -33.65
C LEU A 12 48.45 -9.80 -32.26
N VAL A 13 49.33 -10.36 -31.49
CA VAL A 13 49.84 -9.92 -30.19
C VAL A 13 50.59 -8.58 -30.34
N ALA A 14 50.38 -7.65 -29.44
CA ALA A 14 51.35 -6.59 -29.10
C ALA A 14 51.41 -6.37 -27.60
N LEU A 15 52.47 -6.88 -27.04
CA LEU A 15 52.98 -6.70 -25.67
C LEU A 15 53.70 -5.36 -25.63
N SER A 16 53.24 -4.42 -24.78
CA SER A 16 53.98 -3.19 -24.46
C SER A 16 54.04 -3.02 -22.95
N LEU A 17 55.17 -3.38 -22.39
CA LEU A 17 55.66 -3.02 -21.06
C LEU A 17 56.03 -1.53 -21.07
N PHE A 18 55.39 -0.72 -20.22
CA PHE A 18 55.96 0.54 -19.76
C PHE A 18 55.99 0.58 -18.25
N VAL A 19 57.23 0.45 -17.74
CA VAL A 19 57.62 0.85 -16.39
C VAL A 19 57.86 2.38 -16.43
N GLY A 20 57.24 3.09 -15.55
CA GLY A 20 57.43 4.53 -15.38
C GLY A 20 57.07 4.92 -13.95
N CYS A 21 58.10 5.07 -13.12
CA CYS A 21 58.06 5.63 -11.78
C CYS A 21 57.96 7.19 -11.88
N GLY A 22 57.19 7.81 -10.99
CA GLY A 22 57.49 9.20 -10.72
C GLY A 22 56.31 10.12 -10.40
N SER A 23 56.27 10.59 -9.15
CA SER A 23 55.87 11.92 -8.70
C SER A 23 54.40 12.26 -8.53
N ASN A 24 54.11 12.38 -7.30
CA ASN A 24 53.11 13.20 -6.56
C ASN A 24 52.83 14.56 -7.19
N GLU A 25 51.58 14.81 -7.58
CA GLU A 25 51.00 16.14 -7.67
C GLU A 25 49.52 16.14 -7.42
N SER A 26 49.11 16.96 -6.47
CA SER A 26 47.75 17.30 -6.07
C SER A 26 46.95 17.87 -7.22
N GLY A 27 45.79 17.34 -7.53
CA GLY A 27 44.92 17.90 -8.56
C GLY A 27 43.49 17.40 -8.46
N ALA A 28 42.65 18.21 -7.86
CA ALA A 28 41.20 18.36 -8.06
C ALA A 28 40.37 17.10 -8.33
N ALA A 29 39.69 16.64 -7.30
CA ALA A 29 38.54 15.74 -7.39
C ALA A 29 37.42 16.39 -8.24
N ALA A 30 37.29 15.96 -9.48
CA ALA A 30 36.08 16.18 -10.25
C ALA A 30 34.96 15.36 -9.59
N GLY A 31 34.02 16.05 -8.94
CA GLY A 31 32.84 15.45 -8.33
C GLY A 31 32.05 14.65 -9.35
N GLN A 32 31.97 13.35 -9.11
CA GLN A 32 30.94 12.54 -9.73
C GLN A 32 29.58 13.09 -9.28
N PRO A 33 28.63 13.35 -10.19
CA PRO A 33 27.28 13.73 -9.78
C PRO A 33 26.74 12.61 -8.89
N ALA A 34 26.37 12.96 -7.68
CA ALA A 34 25.68 12.06 -6.75
C ALA A 34 24.51 11.46 -7.51
N ARG A 35 24.61 10.16 -7.75
CA ARG A 35 23.53 9.33 -8.27
C ARG A 35 22.39 9.50 -7.28
N ALA A 36 21.38 10.27 -7.65
CA ALA A 36 20.16 10.43 -6.89
C ALA A 36 19.69 9.01 -6.53
N GLN A 37 19.77 8.67 -5.26
CA GLN A 37 19.17 7.45 -4.73
C GLN A 37 17.68 7.59 -4.97
N GLN A 38 17.18 6.87 -5.97
CA GLN A 38 15.76 6.67 -6.13
C GLN A 38 15.24 6.13 -4.80
N PRO A 39 14.12 6.65 -4.28
CA PRO A 39 13.52 6.08 -3.08
C PRO A 39 13.27 4.60 -3.35
N GLN A 40 13.97 3.74 -2.63
CA GLN A 40 13.69 2.32 -2.67
C GLN A 40 12.25 2.15 -2.22
N GLU A 41 11.46 1.69 -3.14
CA GLU A 41 10.08 1.26 -3.00
C GLU A 41 10.01 0.17 -1.93
N SER A 42 9.80 0.58 -0.67
CA SER A 42 9.27 -0.31 0.36
C SER A 42 7.76 -0.45 0.16
N ALA A 43 7.40 -0.86 -1.06
CA ALA A 43 6.03 -1.24 -1.39
C ALA A 43 5.71 -2.51 -0.61
N GLY A 44 4.96 -2.39 0.47
CA GLY A 44 4.29 -3.48 1.13
C GLY A 44 4.56 -3.74 2.61
N LYS A 45 5.52 -3.09 3.26
CA LYS A 45 5.77 -3.27 4.71
C LYS A 45 5.36 -2.09 5.59
N GLY A 46 4.65 -1.09 5.06
CA GLY A 46 4.22 0.05 5.87
C GLY A 46 3.33 -0.40 7.02
N LEU A 47 3.78 -0.13 8.23
CA LEU A 47 3.11 -0.34 9.51
C LEU A 47 2.94 -1.80 9.98
N THR A 48 3.16 -2.85 9.19
CA THR A 48 3.01 -4.23 9.68
C THR A 48 4.00 -4.52 10.81
N GLY A 49 3.46 -4.95 11.95
CA GLY A 49 4.21 -5.15 13.21
C GLY A 49 4.29 -3.91 14.09
N GLU A 50 3.93 -2.72 13.59
CA GLU A 50 3.93 -1.47 14.34
C GLU A 50 2.58 -1.21 15.02
N THR A 51 2.57 -0.28 15.96
CA THR A 51 1.33 0.21 16.57
C THR A 51 0.56 1.03 15.53
N ALA A 52 -0.71 0.68 15.34
CA ALA A 52 -1.59 1.38 14.41
C ALA A 52 -1.79 2.85 14.82
N PRO A 53 -1.61 3.82 13.93
CA PRO A 53 -1.93 5.21 14.20
C PRO A 53 -3.40 5.39 14.56
N THR A 54 -3.68 6.30 15.49
CA THR A 54 -5.06 6.65 15.88
C THR A 54 -5.52 7.90 15.14
N PHE A 55 -6.79 7.96 14.81
CA PHE A 55 -7.40 9.13 14.18
C PHE A 55 -8.87 9.26 14.56
N THR A 56 -9.47 10.40 14.25
CA THR A 56 -10.91 10.65 14.43
C THR A 56 -11.46 11.22 13.12
N LEU A 57 -12.53 10.64 12.61
CA LEU A 57 -13.23 11.10 11.40
C LEU A 57 -14.74 11.15 11.64
N LYS A 58 -15.45 11.87 10.78
CA LYS A 58 -16.90 11.90 10.82
C LYS A 58 -17.50 10.70 10.08
N ASN A 59 -18.55 10.13 10.67
CA ASN A 59 -19.39 9.17 9.96
C ASN A 59 -20.37 9.89 9.01
N LEU A 60 -21.20 9.13 8.29
CA LEU A 60 -22.22 9.68 7.37
C LEU A 60 -23.32 10.50 8.06
N ALA A 61 -23.48 10.37 9.37
CA ALA A 61 -24.39 11.17 10.18
C ALA A 61 -23.75 12.47 10.72
N GLY A 62 -22.45 12.67 10.46
CA GLY A 62 -21.68 13.84 10.92
C GLY A 62 -21.13 13.70 12.35
N GLU A 63 -21.23 12.53 12.96
CA GLU A 63 -20.71 12.23 14.29
C GLU A 63 -19.23 11.89 14.25
N ASP A 64 -18.48 12.32 15.25
CA ASP A 64 -17.05 12.00 15.37
C ASP A 64 -16.85 10.56 15.89
N VAL A 65 -16.09 9.78 15.13
CA VAL A 65 -15.73 8.40 15.45
C VAL A 65 -14.22 8.29 15.59
N ALA A 66 -13.77 7.88 16.79
CA ALA A 66 -12.36 7.64 17.05
C ALA A 66 -11.97 6.21 16.67
N VAL A 67 -10.98 6.05 15.79
CA VAL A 67 -10.38 4.77 15.42
C VAL A 67 -9.12 4.57 16.24
N LYS A 68 -9.19 3.65 17.17
CA LYS A 68 -8.11 3.29 18.12
C LYS A 68 -8.33 1.88 18.68
N ALA A 69 -7.28 1.27 19.19
CA ALA A 69 -7.39 -0.01 19.91
C ALA A 69 -8.37 0.12 21.09
N ASN A 70 -9.26 -0.84 21.21
CA ASN A 70 -10.29 -0.92 22.25
C ASN A 70 -10.42 -2.34 22.86
N GLY A 71 -9.43 -3.22 22.59
CA GLY A 71 -9.43 -4.62 23.01
C GLY A 71 -10.11 -5.57 22.02
N LYS A 72 -10.62 -5.06 20.88
CA LYS A 72 -11.09 -5.85 19.75
C LYS A 72 -10.17 -5.66 18.55
N PRO A 73 -10.00 -6.67 17.70
CA PRO A 73 -9.40 -6.48 16.40
C PRO A 73 -10.29 -5.58 15.52
N TYR A 74 -9.68 -4.88 14.59
CA TYR A 74 -10.43 -4.06 13.65
C TYR A 74 -9.82 -4.04 12.26
N VAL A 75 -10.67 -3.78 11.27
CA VAL A 75 -10.32 -3.65 9.86
C VAL A 75 -10.55 -2.20 9.42
N ILE A 76 -9.57 -1.64 8.72
CA ILE A 76 -9.71 -0.36 8.02
C ILE A 76 -9.60 -0.63 6.53
N ASN A 77 -10.61 -0.25 5.76
CA ASN A 77 -10.61 -0.32 4.31
C ASN A 77 -10.68 1.09 3.73
N PHE A 78 -9.62 1.52 3.05
CA PHE A 78 -9.55 2.82 2.37
C PHE A 78 -10.05 2.68 0.94
N TRP A 79 -11.07 3.46 0.58
CA TRP A 79 -11.79 3.33 -0.68
C TRP A 79 -12.39 4.64 -1.18
N ALA A 80 -12.95 4.63 -2.40
CA ALA A 80 -13.75 5.73 -2.93
C ALA A 80 -14.82 5.20 -3.90
N THR A 81 -15.90 5.96 -4.08
CA THR A 81 -17.02 5.57 -4.95
C THR A 81 -16.62 5.52 -6.42
N TRP A 82 -15.69 6.37 -6.85
CA TRP A 82 -15.18 6.47 -8.23
C TRP A 82 -14.08 5.46 -8.57
N CYS A 83 -13.68 4.60 -7.64
CA CYS A 83 -12.58 3.65 -7.79
C CYS A 83 -13.10 2.28 -8.25
N PRO A 84 -12.89 1.85 -9.52
CA PRO A 84 -13.47 0.59 -10.02
C PRO A 84 -13.07 -0.66 -9.23
N PRO A 85 -11.79 -0.87 -8.84
CA PRO A 85 -11.44 -2.03 -8.01
C PRO A 85 -12.06 -1.97 -6.60
N CYS A 86 -12.31 -0.74 -6.05
CA CYS A 86 -13.01 -0.59 -4.78
C CYS A 86 -14.49 -1.02 -4.92
N GLN A 87 -15.16 -0.60 -6.01
CA GLN A 87 -16.53 -1.01 -6.30
C GLN A 87 -16.67 -2.54 -6.39
N ALA A 88 -15.67 -3.20 -7.01
CA ALA A 88 -15.68 -4.65 -7.19
C ALA A 88 -15.58 -5.42 -5.86
N GLU A 89 -14.90 -4.89 -4.83
CA GLU A 89 -14.75 -5.54 -3.52
C GLU A 89 -15.90 -5.24 -2.55
N ILE A 90 -16.74 -4.22 -2.80
CA ILE A 90 -17.82 -3.83 -1.88
C ILE A 90 -18.71 -5.00 -1.44
N PRO A 91 -19.17 -5.92 -2.32
CA PRO A 91 -19.96 -7.05 -1.88
C PRO A 91 -19.26 -7.93 -0.86
N ASP A 92 -17.96 -8.20 -1.05
CA ASP A 92 -17.15 -9.03 -0.16
C ASP A 92 -16.93 -8.37 1.20
N VAL A 93 -16.54 -7.09 1.22
CA VAL A 93 -16.31 -6.37 2.48
C VAL A 93 -17.60 -6.13 3.26
N ALA A 94 -18.72 -5.90 2.57
CA ALA A 94 -20.03 -5.78 3.21
C ALA A 94 -20.50 -7.13 3.82
N ALA A 95 -20.32 -8.24 3.09
CA ALA A 95 -20.60 -9.58 3.60
C ALA A 95 -19.71 -9.96 4.79
N PHE A 96 -18.42 -9.60 4.74
CA PHE A 96 -17.49 -9.75 5.87
C PHE A 96 -17.98 -8.97 7.08
N TYR A 97 -18.27 -7.67 6.92
CA TYR A 97 -18.76 -6.83 8.01
C TYR A 97 -20.03 -7.41 8.63
N ALA A 98 -21.04 -7.77 7.83
CA ALA A 98 -22.29 -8.31 8.31
C ALA A 98 -22.09 -9.60 9.15
N ALA A 99 -21.14 -10.46 8.75
CA ALA A 99 -20.85 -11.72 9.44
C ALA A 99 -20.05 -11.55 10.74
N HIS A 100 -19.22 -10.50 10.86
CA HIS A 100 -18.20 -10.40 11.91
C HIS A 100 -18.31 -9.15 12.80
N LYS A 101 -19.29 -8.25 12.59
CA LYS A 101 -19.43 -6.96 13.30
C LYS A 101 -19.49 -7.05 14.84
N GLU A 102 -19.89 -8.20 15.37
CA GLU A 102 -19.91 -8.43 16.82
C GLU A 102 -18.49 -8.68 17.39
N LYS A 103 -17.58 -9.22 16.60
CA LYS A 103 -16.25 -9.66 17.03
C LYS A 103 -15.12 -8.75 16.51
N VAL A 104 -15.33 -8.10 15.39
CA VAL A 104 -14.34 -7.28 14.69
C VAL A 104 -14.97 -5.93 14.37
N ASP A 105 -14.33 -4.86 14.77
CA ASP A 105 -14.75 -3.52 14.35
C ASP A 105 -14.32 -3.29 12.91
N PHE A 106 -15.14 -2.60 12.13
CA PHE A 106 -14.86 -2.31 10.73
C PHE A 106 -14.99 -0.81 10.46
N TYR A 107 -14.07 -0.24 9.70
CA TYR A 107 -14.08 1.17 9.32
C TYR A 107 -13.83 1.29 7.81
N ALA A 108 -14.89 1.59 7.05
CA ALA A 108 -14.80 1.89 5.63
C ALA A 108 -14.43 3.37 5.45
N VAL A 109 -13.14 3.66 5.36
CA VAL A 109 -12.62 5.03 5.26
C VAL A 109 -12.70 5.51 3.81
N ASN A 110 -13.67 6.36 3.54
CA ASN A 110 -13.89 6.95 2.21
C ASN A 110 -13.01 8.18 2.01
N LEU A 111 -12.34 8.26 0.86
CA LEU A 111 -11.34 9.27 0.57
C LEU A 111 -11.90 10.43 -0.23
N GLN A 112 -11.83 11.64 0.36
CA GLN A 112 -12.00 12.92 -0.30
C GLN A 112 -13.35 13.09 -1.02
N GLU A 113 -14.40 12.49 -0.47
CA GLU A 113 -15.78 12.63 -0.96
C GLU A 113 -16.69 13.17 0.13
N GLU A 114 -17.76 13.80 -0.28
CA GLU A 114 -18.83 14.27 0.59
C GLU A 114 -19.79 13.12 0.95
N ALA A 115 -20.57 13.28 2.02
CA ALA A 115 -21.48 12.23 2.50
C ALA A 115 -22.53 11.81 1.46
N ALA A 116 -23.13 12.78 0.73
CA ALA A 116 -24.26 12.50 -0.16
C ALA A 116 -23.93 11.54 -1.32
N PRO A 117 -22.84 11.71 -2.10
CA PRO A 117 -22.46 10.72 -3.12
C PRO A 117 -22.15 9.35 -2.54
N VAL A 118 -21.54 9.28 -1.36
CA VAL A 118 -21.21 8.01 -0.69
C VAL A 118 -22.49 7.30 -0.23
N GLN A 119 -23.43 8.01 0.39
CA GLN A 119 -24.73 7.46 0.78
C GLN A 119 -25.50 6.91 -0.42
N LYS A 120 -25.53 7.70 -1.52
CA LYS A 120 -26.17 7.26 -2.76
C LYS A 120 -25.53 5.99 -3.31
N PHE A 121 -24.20 5.93 -3.35
CA PHE A 121 -23.47 4.76 -3.82
C PHE A 121 -23.80 3.50 -3.01
N LEU A 122 -23.80 3.59 -1.68
CA LEU A 122 -24.15 2.46 -0.80
C LEU A 122 -25.58 1.99 -1.03
N ALA A 123 -26.54 2.92 -1.20
CA ALA A 123 -27.92 2.58 -1.48
C ALA A 123 -28.08 1.88 -2.84
N ASP A 124 -27.42 2.40 -3.89
CA ASP A 124 -27.46 1.81 -5.23
C ASP A 124 -26.87 0.38 -5.27
N HIS A 125 -25.94 0.07 -4.37
CA HIS A 125 -25.27 -1.23 -4.28
C HIS A 125 -25.84 -2.14 -3.16
N ASN A 126 -26.88 -1.70 -2.44
CA ASN A 126 -27.44 -2.40 -1.27
C ASN A 126 -26.35 -2.81 -0.25
N ALA A 127 -25.37 -1.94 -0.04
CA ALA A 127 -24.24 -2.18 0.85
C ALA A 127 -24.42 -1.44 2.18
N GLU A 128 -24.28 -2.17 3.28
CA GLU A 128 -24.24 -1.61 4.63
C GLU A 128 -22.80 -1.65 5.13
N LEU A 129 -22.19 -0.49 5.33
CA LEU A 129 -20.83 -0.35 5.83
C LEU A 129 -20.75 0.82 6.81
N PRO A 130 -19.97 0.71 7.89
CA PRO A 130 -19.68 1.83 8.80
C PRO A 130 -18.66 2.76 8.16
N VAL A 131 -19.15 3.71 7.37
CA VAL A 131 -18.32 4.63 6.62
C VAL A 131 -17.85 5.79 7.47
N LEU A 132 -16.56 6.13 7.35
CA LEU A 132 -15.93 7.33 7.86
C LEU A 132 -15.41 8.18 6.69
N LEU A 133 -15.58 9.49 6.77
CA LEU A 133 -15.20 10.42 5.70
C LEU A 133 -13.84 11.05 5.98
N ASP A 134 -12.82 10.65 5.22
CA ASP A 134 -11.49 11.26 5.23
C ASP A 134 -11.40 12.37 4.18
N ALA A 135 -12.14 13.44 4.41
CA ALA A 135 -12.30 14.54 3.45
C ALA A 135 -10.98 15.22 3.04
N LYS A 136 -9.97 15.19 3.91
CA LYS A 136 -8.64 15.77 3.67
C LYS A 136 -7.57 14.76 3.27
N GLY A 137 -7.83 13.45 3.43
CA GLY A 137 -6.85 12.41 3.24
C GLY A 137 -5.84 12.29 4.38
N ASP A 138 -6.16 12.82 5.57
CA ASP A 138 -5.25 12.82 6.71
C ASP A 138 -5.04 11.40 7.26
N ALA A 139 -6.11 10.60 7.41
CA ALA A 139 -6.02 9.22 7.85
C ALA A 139 -5.30 8.35 6.81
N ALA A 140 -5.59 8.53 5.52
CA ALA A 140 -4.88 7.86 4.44
C ALA A 140 -3.38 8.16 4.48
N THR A 141 -3.00 9.42 4.73
CA THR A 141 -1.60 9.84 4.88
C THR A 141 -0.93 9.19 6.09
N LEU A 142 -1.60 9.16 7.26
CA LEU A 142 -1.09 8.50 8.47
C LEU A 142 -0.80 7.01 8.24
N TYR A 143 -1.64 6.35 7.46
CA TYR A 143 -1.47 4.94 7.10
C TYR A 143 -0.60 4.72 5.85
N GLY A 144 -0.01 5.77 5.28
CA GLY A 144 0.83 5.68 4.08
C GLY A 144 0.10 5.08 2.88
N VAL A 145 -1.20 5.35 2.73
CA VAL A 145 -2.01 4.87 1.61
C VAL A 145 -1.63 5.65 0.35
N ARG A 146 -1.14 4.95 -0.67
CA ARG A 146 -0.72 5.53 -1.95
C ARG A 146 -1.61 5.12 -3.12
N ALA A 147 -2.42 4.11 -2.91
CA ALA A 147 -3.38 3.61 -3.90
C ALA A 147 -4.55 2.97 -3.16
N ILE A 148 -5.73 2.95 -3.78
CA ILE A 148 -6.94 2.32 -3.27
C ILE A 148 -7.43 1.24 -4.23
N PRO A 149 -8.11 0.21 -3.68
CA PRO A 149 -8.35 0.01 -2.26
C PRO A 149 -7.09 -0.38 -1.50
N THR A 150 -7.02 -0.02 -0.23
CA THR A 150 -6.01 -0.53 0.69
C THR A 150 -6.71 -0.98 1.97
N THR A 151 -6.46 -2.22 2.38
CA THR A 151 -7.02 -2.80 3.60
C THR A 151 -5.94 -3.05 4.62
N VAL A 152 -6.21 -2.68 5.87
CA VAL A 152 -5.34 -2.87 7.03
C VAL A 152 -6.12 -3.62 8.10
N VAL A 153 -5.52 -4.65 8.70
CA VAL A 153 -6.09 -5.34 9.87
C VAL A 153 -5.19 -5.11 11.07
N VAL A 154 -5.82 -4.75 12.17
CA VAL A 154 -5.17 -4.46 13.45
C VAL A 154 -5.70 -5.44 14.49
N ASN A 155 -4.80 -6.06 15.26
CA ASN A 155 -5.19 -6.99 16.32
C ASN A 155 -5.70 -6.25 17.57
N ALA A 156 -6.18 -7.01 18.57
CA ALA A 156 -6.72 -6.47 19.83
C ALA A 156 -5.71 -5.62 20.62
N ASP A 157 -4.40 -5.87 20.43
CA ASP A 157 -3.31 -5.11 21.08
C ASP A 157 -2.99 -3.80 20.33
N GLY A 158 -3.68 -3.51 19.24
CA GLY A 158 -3.45 -2.31 18.43
C GLY A 158 -2.24 -2.42 17.50
N LYS A 159 -1.79 -3.63 17.15
CA LYS A 159 -0.71 -3.84 16.19
C LYS A 159 -1.27 -4.15 14.81
N VAL A 160 -0.68 -3.53 13.78
CA VAL A 160 -0.99 -3.87 12.39
C VAL A 160 -0.46 -5.27 12.08
N VAL A 161 -1.35 -6.19 11.73
CA VAL A 161 -1.00 -7.58 11.43
C VAL A 161 -1.13 -7.93 9.95
N TYR A 162 -1.91 -7.15 9.21
CA TYR A 162 -2.11 -7.34 7.79
C TYR A 162 -2.25 -6.00 7.07
N ARG A 163 -1.69 -5.92 5.87
CA ARG A 163 -1.85 -4.79 4.95
C ARG A 163 -1.84 -5.29 3.52
N ARG A 164 -2.83 -4.86 2.75
CA ARG A 164 -2.92 -5.16 1.33
C ARG A 164 -3.35 -3.92 0.54
N THR A 165 -2.66 -3.65 -0.54
CA THR A 165 -3.10 -2.72 -1.59
C THR A 165 -3.67 -3.53 -2.75
N GLY A 166 -4.83 -3.13 -3.24
CA GLY A 166 -5.66 -3.89 -4.17
C GLY A 166 -6.83 -4.57 -3.45
N GLY A 167 -7.80 -5.05 -4.20
CA GLY A 167 -9.03 -5.64 -3.68
C GLY A 167 -8.81 -6.83 -2.75
N VAL A 168 -9.72 -6.99 -1.80
CA VAL A 168 -9.77 -8.15 -0.88
C VAL A 168 -11.09 -8.90 -1.07
N THR A 169 -11.07 -10.20 -0.79
CA THR A 169 -12.29 -11.01 -0.69
C THR A 169 -12.67 -11.25 0.76
N LYS A 170 -13.93 -11.62 0.96
CA LYS A 170 -14.44 -12.00 2.30
C LYS A 170 -13.58 -13.10 2.93
N GLU A 171 -13.27 -14.16 2.16
CA GLU A 171 -12.47 -15.31 2.63
C GLU A 171 -11.06 -14.90 3.03
N GLN A 172 -10.45 -13.95 2.31
CA GLN A 172 -9.12 -13.44 2.66
C GLN A 172 -9.14 -12.69 3.99
N LEU A 173 -10.17 -11.90 4.25
CA LEU A 173 -10.34 -11.22 5.54
C LEU A 173 -10.64 -12.21 6.67
N GLU A 174 -11.48 -13.22 6.41
CA GLU A 174 -11.78 -14.30 7.37
C GLU A 174 -10.53 -15.08 7.74
N ASP A 175 -9.69 -15.41 6.76
CA ASP A 175 -8.42 -16.10 7.00
C ASP A 175 -7.52 -15.27 7.93
N VAL A 176 -7.39 -13.96 7.68
CA VAL A 176 -6.58 -13.08 8.53
C VAL A 176 -7.11 -13.02 9.96
N ILE A 177 -8.42 -12.81 10.17
CA ILE A 177 -8.98 -12.67 11.52
C ILE A 177 -9.00 -13.99 12.30
N ASN A 178 -9.03 -15.13 11.63
CA ASN A 178 -8.97 -16.45 12.28
C ASN A 178 -7.56 -16.81 12.79
N HIS A 179 -6.54 -16.04 12.37
CA HIS A 179 -5.14 -16.22 12.79
C HIS A 179 -4.64 -15.10 13.74
N LEU A 180 -5.55 -14.31 14.33
CA LEU A 180 -5.22 -13.22 15.26
C LEU A 180 -4.93 -13.70 16.67
#